data_064d726b9a0983e48040d06a260e7b03
#
_entry.id   064d726b9a0983e48040d06a260e7b03
#
_cell.length_a   1.000
_cell.length_b   1.000
_cell.length_c   1.000
_cell.angle_alpha   90.00
_cell.angle_beta   90.00
_cell.angle_gamma   90.00
#
_symmetry.space_group_name_H-M   'P 1'
#
loop_
_entity.id
_entity.type
_entity.pdbx_description
1 polymer ?
#
loop_
_entity_poly.entity_id
_entity_poly.type
_entity_poly.pdbx_seq_one_letter_code
_entity_poly.pdbx_strand_id
1 'polypeptide(L)'
;PKGVGRDNKLDYYEKFSDDVKGFLAQGSEDGFGKKYARGINDAALNSKDQFIQIVSCNTHNMACITKTLALDDNPDNLIEGNYVCIRRANDISQPENFIPSPQVGNHPNEKYGTHHAADAADLFSTLGMDLNLFSSAMKVNSQYMHIIRFNLKLKESTSLNEIKDKLYNNDHIAMTTKDLTSTVFSFSRDHG
;
A
#
# COMPACT_ATOMS: atom_id res chain seq x y z
N PRO A 1 -11.42 0.90 -13.75
CA PRO A 1 -11.11 -0.48 -14.13
C PRO A 1 -9.61 -0.73 -13.97
N LYS A 2 -9.26 -1.93 -13.48
CA LYS A 2 -7.88 -2.32 -13.26
C LYS A 2 -7.15 -2.51 -14.60
N GLY A 3 -5.93 -1.98 -14.71
CA GLY A 3 -5.10 -2.13 -15.90
C GLY A 3 -5.36 -1.09 -17.02
N VAL A 4 -6.41 -0.28 -16.92
CA VAL A 4 -6.77 0.67 -17.99
C VAL A 4 -5.68 1.72 -18.24
N GLY A 5 -5.04 2.22 -17.19
CA GLY A 5 -3.95 3.17 -17.34
C GLY A 5 -2.77 2.56 -18.09
N ARG A 6 -2.31 1.40 -17.62
CA ARG A 6 -1.20 0.67 -18.22
C ARG A 6 -1.51 0.27 -19.67
N ASP A 7 -2.69 -0.34 -19.90
CA ASP A 7 -3.05 -0.90 -21.21
C ASP A 7 -3.24 0.20 -22.27
N ASN A 8 -3.61 1.41 -21.87
CA ASN A 8 -3.78 2.54 -22.79
C ASN A 8 -2.57 3.48 -22.84
N LYS A 9 -1.48 3.20 -22.11
CA LYS A 9 -0.32 4.11 -22.02
C LYS A 9 0.26 4.41 -23.41
N LEU A 10 0.68 3.37 -24.14
CA LEU A 10 1.33 3.51 -25.43
C LEU A 10 0.36 4.00 -26.53
N ASP A 11 -0.86 3.47 -26.54
CA ASP A 11 -1.81 3.71 -27.62
C ASP A 11 -2.56 5.04 -27.50
N TYR A 12 -2.65 5.57 -26.30
CA TYR A 12 -3.43 6.77 -26.02
C TYR A 12 -2.63 7.86 -25.31
N TYR A 13 -2.16 7.60 -24.09
CA TYR A 13 -1.61 8.68 -23.26
C TYR A 13 -0.27 9.23 -23.78
N GLU A 14 0.60 8.40 -24.32
CA GLU A 14 1.88 8.87 -24.86
C GLU A 14 1.71 9.78 -26.07
N LYS A 15 0.62 9.64 -26.82
CA LYS A 15 0.30 10.53 -27.96
C LYS A 15 -0.02 11.97 -27.54
N PHE A 16 -0.39 12.17 -26.28
CA PHE A 16 -0.74 13.48 -25.72
C PHE A 16 0.31 13.98 -24.72
N SER A 17 1.47 13.35 -24.69
CA SER A 17 2.52 13.67 -23.71
C SER A 17 3.05 15.11 -23.84
N ASP A 18 3.01 15.69 -25.03
CA ASP A 18 3.44 17.07 -25.26
C ASP A 18 2.39 18.11 -24.82
N ASP A 19 1.12 17.70 -24.75
CA ASP A 19 -0.01 18.58 -24.43
C ASP A 19 -0.39 18.55 -22.94
N VAL A 20 0.10 17.56 -22.19
CA VAL A 20 -0.31 17.31 -20.80
C VAL A 20 0.90 17.26 -19.87
N LYS A 21 0.81 17.96 -18.74
CA LYS A 21 1.90 18.00 -17.74
C LYS A 21 2.19 16.64 -17.10
N GLY A 22 1.20 15.78 -16.98
CA GLY A 22 1.39 14.45 -16.40
C GLY A 22 0.12 13.61 -16.38
N PHE A 23 0.32 12.32 -16.27
CA PHE A 23 -0.72 11.30 -16.21
C PHE A 23 -0.62 10.55 -14.90
N LEU A 24 -1.76 10.31 -14.27
CA LEU A 24 -1.87 9.58 -13.02
C LEU A 24 -2.73 8.33 -13.23
N ALA A 25 -2.21 7.17 -12.83
CA ALA A 25 -3.00 5.95 -12.71
C ALA A 25 -2.99 5.48 -11.24
N GLN A 26 -4.12 4.96 -10.77
CA GLN A 26 -4.28 4.55 -9.39
C GLN A 26 -4.45 3.03 -9.26
N GLY A 27 -3.78 2.44 -8.27
CA GLY A 27 -3.90 1.03 -7.94
C GLY A 27 -2.88 0.14 -8.63
N SER A 28 -3.31 -1.08 -9.01
CA SER A 28 -2.42 -2.07 -9.62
C SER A 28 -2.22 -1.80 -11.11
N GLU A 29 -1.51 -0.73 -11.44
CA GLU A 29 -1.18 -0.28 -12.80
C GLU A 29 0.34 -0.45 -13.06
N ASP A 30 0.87 -1.62 -12.70
CA ASP A 30 2.29 -1.91 -12.82
C ASP A 30 2.80 -1.67 -14.25
N GLY A 31 3.95 -0.95 -14.35
CA GLY A 31 4.51 -0.51 -15.63
C GLY A 31 3.92 0.82 -16.15
N PHE A 32 2.92 1.42 -15.50
CA PHE A 32 2.39 2.72 -15.94
C PHE A 32 3.40 3.85 -15.76
N GLY A 33 4.03 3.94 -14.61
CA GLY A 33 4.99 5.02 -14.32
C GLY A 33 5.67 4.85 -12.98
N LYS A 34 6.31 5.93 -12.52
CA LYS A 34 6.97 5.94 -11.21
C LYS A 34 5.94 5.68 -10.11
N LYS A 35 6.20 4.68 -9.26
CA LYS A 35 5.36 4.38 -8.11
C LYS A 35 5.43 5.51 -7.09
N TYR A 36 4.27 5.92 -6.59
CA TYR A 36 4.14 7.01 -5.64
C TYR A 36 3.14 6.70 -4.53
N ALA A 37 3.50 7.08 -3.33
CA ALA A 37 2.64 7.11 -2.15
C ALA A 37 2.93 8.38 -1.34
N ARG A 38 1.91 9.21 -1.14
CA ARG A 38 2.04 10.45 -0.36
C ARG A 38 2.53 10.16 1.05
N GLY A 39 3.47 10.97 1.53
CA GLY A 39 4.09 10.81 2.84
C GLY A 39 5.19 9.74 2.89
N ILE A 40 5.36 8.96 1.82
CA ILE A 40 6.39 7.90 1.76
C ILE A 40 7.58 8.35 0.92
N ASN A 41 7.37 8.64 -0.36
CA ASN A 41 8.44 8.96 -1.30
C ASN A 41 8.24 10.28 -2.03
N ASP A 42 7.68 11.29 -1.34
CA ASP A 42 7.46 12.63 -1.92
C ASP A 42 8.75 13.23 -2.48
N ALA A 43 9.88 12.99 -1.82
CA ALA A 43 11.20 13.45 -2.25
C ALA A 43 11.70 12.81 -3.57
N ALA A 44 11.14 11.68 -3.97
CA ALA A 44 11.48 11.00 -5.22
C ALA A 44 10.77 11.60 -6.44
N LEU A 45 9.72 12.40 -6.24
CA LEU A 45 9.03 13.07 -7.35
C LEU A 45 9.82 14.28 -7.87
N ASN A 46 9.82 14.42 -9.18
CA ASN A 46 10.41 15.59 -9.83
C ASN A 46 9.55 16.03 -11.03
N SER A 47 9.82 17.22 -11.55
CA SER A 47 9.05 17.83 -12.65
C SER A 47 9.11 17.10 -13.99
N LYS A 48 9.98 16.10 -14.12
CA LYS A 48 10.12 15.26 -15.32
C LYS A 48 9.31 13.96 -15.23
N ASP A 49 8.75 13.65 -14.06
CA ASP A 49 7.94 12.45 -13.86
C ASP A 49 6.54 12.66 -14.46
N GLN A 50 6.40 12.35 -15.74
CA GLN A 50 5.16 12.57 -16.48
C GLN A 50 4.13 11.44 -16.24
N PHE A 51 4.58 10.21 -16.00
CA PHE A 51 3.72 9.07 -15.69
C PHE A 51 3.93 8.63 -14.26
N ILE A 52 2.88 8.71 -13.45
CA ILE A 52 2.92 8.39 -12.02
C ILE A 52 1.85 7.36 -11.70
N GLN A 53 2.27 6.28 -11.06
CA GLN A 53 1.38 5.26 -10.53
C GLN A 53 1.20 5.49 -9.01
N ILE A 54 0.01 5.92 -8.61
CA ILE A 54 -0.38 5.94 -7.19
C ILE A 54 -0.64 4.51 -6.76
N VAL A 55 0.13 4.01 -5.81
CA VAL A 55 0.07 2.60 -5.39
C VAL A 55 -1.27 2.22 -4.75
N SER A 56 -1.55 0.93 -4.65
CA SER A 56 -2.79 0.42 -4.07
C SER A 56 -2.90 0.73 -2.56
N CYS A 57 -4.12 0.71 -2.04
CA CYS A 57 -4.40 0.98 -0.63
C CYS A 57 -3.60 0.07 0.33
N ASN A 58 -3.51 -1.24 0.04
CA ASN A 58 -2.72 -2.15 0.87
C ASN A 58 -1.22 -1.86 0.78
N THR A 59 -0.70 -1.57 -0.39
CA THR A 59 0.70 -1.16 -0.59
C THR A 59 1.02 0.11 0.18
N HIS A 60 0.14 1.13 0.10
CA HIS A 60 0.34 2.38 0.83
C HIS A 60 0.32 2.16 2.36
N ASN A 61 -0.65 1.37 2.86
CA ASN A 61 -0.71 1.04 4.30
C ASN A 61 0.54 0.29 4.77
N MET A 62 1.01 -0.71 4.02
CA MET A 62 2.25 -1.41 4.33
C MET A 62 3.46 -0.47 4.35
N ALA A 63 3.56 0.40 3.35
CA ALA A 63 4.64 1.37 3.27
C ALA A 63 4.59 2.39 4.41
N CYS A 64 3.41 2.88 4.77
CA CYS A 64 3.21 3.80 5.88
C CYS A 64 3.67 3.18 7.21
N ILE A 65 3.23 1.95 7.52
CA ILE A 65 3.63 1.23 8.73
C ILE A 65 5.15 0.95 8.73
N THR A 66 5.70 0.48 7.61
CA THR A 66 7.14 0.20 7.50
C THR A 66 7.95 1.46 7.76
N LYS A 67 7.62 2.56 7.10
CA LYS A 67 8.32 3.84 7.26
C LYS A 67 8.26 4.31 8.70
N THR A 68 7.06 4.44 9.25
CA THR A 68 6.81 4.99 10.59
C THR A 68 7.49 4.20 11.71
N LEU A 69 7.40 2.87 11.65
CA LEU A 69 7.89 2.03 12.75
C LEU A 69 9.34 1.57 12.60
N ALA A 70 9.83 1.50 11.35
CA ALA A 70 11.13 0.89 11.09
C ALA A 70 12.17 1.84 10.50
N LEU A 71 11.78 2.88 9.73
CA LEU A 71 12.71 3.61 8.88
C LEU A 71 12.88 5.09 9.22
N ASP A 72 11.90 5.74 9.88
CA ASP A 72 11.91 7.20 10.08
C ASP A 72 13.14 7.68 10.88
N ASP A 73 13.59 6.92 11.88
CA ASP A 73 14.77 7.27 12.66
C ASP A 73 16.07 6.71 12.07
N ASN A 74 15.99 5.54 11.43
CA ASN A 74 17.14 4.85 10.87
C ASN A 74 16.70 4.03 9.63
N PRO A 75 17.05 4.46 8.41
CA PRO A 75 16.67 3.79 7.16
C PRO A 75 17.12 2.33 7.06
N ASP A 76 18.16 1.95 7.79
CA ASP A 76 18.73 0.59 7.78
C ASP A 76 18.20 -0.32 8.90
N ASN A 77 17.23 0.15 9.69
CA ASN A 77 16.76 -0.57 10.88
C ASN A 77 15.93 -1.81 10.57
N LEU A 78 15.25 -1.88 9.41
CA LEU A 78 14.42 -3.03 9.04
C LEU A 78 15.30 -4.23 8.62
N ILE A 79 15.11 -5.37 9.31
CA ILE A 79 15.67 -6.67 8.88
C ILE A 79 14.67 -7.37 7.96
N GLU A 80 13.39 -7.40 8.35
CA GLU A 80 12.33 -8.14 7.65
C GLU A 80 10.97 -7.56 7.99
N GLY A 81 10.10 -7.42 6.98
CA GLY A 81 8.70 -7.04 7.15
C GLY A 81 7.75 -8.08 6.54
N ASN A 82 6.93 -8.71 7.39
CA ASN A 82 5.93 -9.71 6.99
C ASN A 82 4.52 -9.19 7.20
N TYR A 83 3.67 -9.31 6.16
CA TYR A 83 2.32 -8.79 6.13
C TYR A 83 1.30 -9.84 5.72
N VAL A 84 0.15 -9.85 6.38
CA VAL A 84 -1.01 -10.64 5.97
C VAL A 84 -2.14 -9.67 5.63
N CYS A 85 -2.47 -9.57 4.35
CA CYS A 85 -3.56 -8.73 3.86
C CYS A 85 -4.87 -9.53 3.88
N ILE A 86 -5.72 -9.27 4.86
CA ILE A 86 -7.08 -9.81 4.94
C ILE A 86 -7.99 -8.84 4.18
N ARG A 87 -8.35 -9.21 2.96
CA ARG A 87 -9.04 -8.33 2.02
C ARG A 87 -10.55 -8.52 2.12
N ARG A 88 -11.29 -7.40 2.08
CA ARG A 88 -12.74 -7.47 1.84
C ARG A 88 -13.05 -8.24 0.54
N ALA A 89 -14.26 -8.78 0.45
CA ALA A 89 -14.66 -9.63 -0.68
C ALA A 89 -14.57 -8.88 -2.00
N ASN A 90 -15.20 -7.72 -2.09
CA ASN A 90 -15.29 -6.91 -3.31
C ASN A 90 -15.11 -5.42 -3.01
N ASP A 91 -14.77 -4.65 -4.03
CA ASP A 91 -15.03 -3.23 -4.03
C ASP A 91 -16.53 -2.96 -4.16
N ILE A 92 -17.01 -1.85 -3.59
CA ILE A 92 -18.43 -1.46 -3.66
C ILE A 92 -18.93 -1.40 -5.11
N SER A 93 -18.03 -1.06 -6.04
CA SER A 93 -18.30 -1.00 -7.48
C SER A 93 -18.31 -2.36 -8.19
N GLN A 94 -18.07 -3.47 -7.51
CA GLN A 94 -17.96 -4.81 -8.07
C GLN A 94 -18.86 -5.80 -7.33
N PRO A 95 -20.19 -5.68 -7.42
CA PRO A 95 -21.13 -6.49 -6.63
C PRO A 95 -21.20 -7.97 -7.06
N GLU A 96 -20.63 -8.33 -8.21
CA GLU A 96 -20.89 -9.62 -8.85
C GLU A 96 -20.07 -10.80 -8.29
N ASN A 97 -19.07 -10.53 -7.47
CA ASN A 97 -18.15 -11.56 -6.97
C ASN A 97 -18.42 -11.89 -5.50
N PHE A 98 -19.55 -12.49 -5.23
CA PHE A 98 -19.85 -12.99 -3.88
C PHE A 98 -18.87 -14.09 -3.48
N ILE A 99 -18.29 -13.94 -2.28
CA ILE A 99 -17.38 -14.92 -1.68
C ILE A 99 -18.07 -15.51 -0.45
N PRO A 100 -18.52 -16.78 -0.49
CA PRO A 100 -19.25 -17.40 0.60
C PRO A 100 -18.37 -17.77 1.80
N SER A 101 -17.07 -17.90 1.59
CA SER A 101 -16.09 -18.28 2.61
C SER A 101 -14.72 -17.64 2.33
N PRO A 102 -13.80 -17.62 3.32
CA PRO A 102 -12.44 -17.12 3.09
C PRO A 102 -11.73 -17.86 1.96
N GLN A 103 -11.05 -17.10 1.12
CA GLN A 103 -10.29 -17.59 -0.03
C GLN A 103 -8.82 -17.16 0.08
N VAL A 104 -7.91 -18.10 0.01
CA VAL A 104 -6.47 -17.85 0.00
C VAL A 104 -6.06 -17.22 -1.34
N GLY A 105 -5.24 -16.18 -1.29
CA GLY A 105 -4.67 -15.55 -2.46
C GLY A 105 -3.47 -16.31 -3.02
N ASN A 106 -3.19 -16.11 -4.29
CA ASN A 106 -2.00 -16.67 -4.93
C ASN A 106 -0.75 -15.88 -4.51
N HIS A 107 0.39 -16.56 -4.46
CA HIS A 107 1.73 -15.99 -4.22
C HIS A 107 2.58 -16.14 -5.51
N PRO A 108 2.39 -15.26 -6.50
CA PRO A 108 3.05 -15.40 -7.81
C PRO A 108 4.54 -15.07 -7.77
N ASN A 109 5.01 -14.45 -6.70
CA ASN A 109 6.40 -14.03 -6.53
C ASN A 109 7.01 -14.70 -5.30
N GLU A 110 8.08 -15.49 -5.50
CA GLU A 110 8.74 -16.22 -4.41
C GLU A 110 9.38 -15.28 -3.38
N LYS A 111 9.97 -14.16 -3.84
CA LYS A 111 10.62 -13.17 -2.96
C LYS A 111 9.61 -12.36 -2.14
N TYR A 112 8.55 -11.90 -2.78
CA TYR A 112 7.64 -10.92 -2.17
C TYR A 112 6.25 -11.51 -1.80
N GLY A 113 5.94 -12.72 -2.25
CA GLY A 113 4.62 -13.33 -2.07
C GLY A 113 3.57 -12.69 -2.99
N THR A 114 2.86 -11.67 -2.52
CA THR A 114 1.88 -10.94 -3.34
C THR A 114 2.46 -9.65 -3.92
N HIS A 115 1.77 -9.09 -4.93
CA HIS A 115 2.14 -7.81 -5.54
C HIS A 115 2.21 -6.64 -4.55
N HIS A 116 1.54 -6.72 -3.40
CA HIS A 116 1.55 -5.63 -2.41
C HIS A 116 2.94 -5.38 -1.84
N ALA A 117 3.67 -6.44 -1.45
CA ALA A 117 5.05 -6.29 -0.97
C ALA A 117 6.02 -5.96 -2.12
N ALA A 118 5.81 -6.53 -3.32
CA ALA A 118 6.60 -6.17 -4.49
C ALA A 118 6.46 -4.68 -4.81
N ASP A 119 5.23 -4.17 -4.89
CA ASP A 119 4.97 -2.75 -5.14
C ASP A 119 5.51 -1.83 -4.02
N ALA A 120 5.48 -2.29 -2.75
CA ALA A 120 6.06 -1.55 -1.64
C ALA A 120 7.60 -1.52 -1.73
N ALA A 121 8.24 -2.64 -2.06
CA ALA A 121 9.69 -2.69 -2.28
C ALA A 121 10.11 -1.77 -3.43
N ASP A 122 9.40 -1.80 -4.55
CA ASP A 122 9.63 -0.89 -5.68
C ASP A 122 9.42 0.58 -5.29
N LEU A 123 8.42 0.87 -4.46
CA LEU A 123 8.18 2.22 -3.94
C LEU A 123 9.38 2.72 -3.14
N PHE A 124 9.90 1.92 -2.21
CA PHE A 124 11.08 2.27 -1.42
C PHE A 124 12.37 2.30 -2.25
N SER A 125 12.46 1.52 -3.33
CA SER A 125 13.60 1.59 -4.25
C SER A 125 13.75 2.95 -4.92
N THR A 126 12.67 3.72 -5.08
CA THR A 126 12.71 5.12 -5.55
C THR A 126 13.48 6.06 -4.60
N LEU A 127 13.64 5.64 -3.34
CA LEU A 127 14.44 6.32 -2.31
C LEU A 127 15.83 5.70 -2.13
N GLY A 128 16.21 4.73 -2.98
CA GLY A 128 17.47 4.01 -2.89
C GLY A 128 17.51 2.90 -1.82
N MET A 129 16.36 2.47 -1.31
CA MET A 129 16.25 1.43 -0.27
C MET A 129 15.88 0.08 -0.89
N ASP A 130 16.62 -0.98 -0.54
CA ASP A 130 16.27 -2.38 -0.85
C ASP A 130 15.77 -3.07 0.41
N LEU A 131 14.46 -3.22 0.54
CA LEU A 131 13.81 -3.72 1.73
C LEU A 131 13.37 -5.18 1.57
N ASN A 132 13.63 -5.98 2.60
CA ASN A 132 13.14 -7.35 2.71
C ASN A 132 11.68 -7.36 3.19
N LEU A 133 10.74 -7.33 2.25
CA LEU A 133 9.30 -7.32 2.51
C LEU A 133 8.65 -8.58 1.94
N PHE A 134 7.70 -9.13 2.66
CA PHE A 134 6.88 -10.25 2.20
C PHE A 134 5.42 -10.02 2.56
N SER A 135 4.51 -10.39 1.67
CA SER A 135 3.09 -10.35 1.96
C SER A 135 2.35 -11.59 1.46
N SER A 136 1.41 -12.03 2.27
CA SER A 136 0.37 -12.97 1.88
C SER A 136 -0.99 -12.28 1.85
N ALA A 137 -1.97 -12.88 1.20
CA ALA A 137 -3.31 -12.30 1.13
C ALA A 137 -4.38 -13.39 1.17
N MET A 138 -5.52 -13.03 1.77
CA MET A 138 -6.76 -13.78 1.68
C MET A 138 -7.92 -12.82 1.46
N LYS A 139 -8.94 -13.26 0.79
CA LYS A 139 -10.24 -12.58 0.75
C LYS A 139 -11.16 -13.19 1.80
N VAL A 140 -11.98 -12.36 2.42
CA VAL A 140 -13.02 -12.79 3.36
C VAL A 140 -14.38 -12.32 2.86
N ASN A 141 -15.44 -12.91 3.36
CA ASN A 141 -16.83 -12.60 2.98
C ASN A 141 -17.39 -11.31 3.61
N SER A 142 -16.51 -10.45 4.12
CA SER A 142 -16.85 -9.12 4.62
C SER A 142 -16.68 -8.05 3.55
N GLN A 143 -17.53 -7.03 3.57
CA GLN A 143 -17.46 -5.87 2.67
C GLN A 143 -16.79 -4.65 3.29
N TYR A 144 -16.52 -4.70 4.59
CA TYR A 144 -15.97 -3.56 5.33
C TYR A 144 -14.46 -3.67 5.46
N MET A 145 -13.76 -2.68 4.92
CA MET A 145 -12.33 -2.43 5.09
C MET A 145 -11.41 -3.66 4.83
N HIS A 146 -10.18 -3.39 4.53
CA HIS A 146 -9.11 -4.39 4.63
C HIS A 146 -8.53 -4.39 6.05
N ILE A 147 -8.00 -5.53 6.47
CA ILE A 147 -7.20 -5.65 7.68
C ILE A 147 -5.80 -6.09 7.24
N ILE A 148 -4.77 -5.46 7.81
CA ILE A 148 -3.38 -5.87 7.62
C ILE A 148 -2.80 -6.23 8.98
N ARG A 149 -2.48 -7.52 9.16
CA ARG A 149 -1.62 -7.95 10.25
C ARG A 149 -0.17 -7.87 9.79
N PHE A 150 0.71 -7.36 10.62
CA PHE A 150 2.12 -7.26 10.28
C PHE A 150 3.04 -7.74 11.40
N ASN A 151 4.26 -8.09 11.02
CA ASN A 151 5.38 -8.36 11.90
C ASN A 151 6.62 -7.70 11.30
N LEU A 152 7.28 -6.83 12.07
CA LEU A 152 8.52 -6.18 11.68
C LEU A 152 9.65 -6.66 12.58
N LYS A 153 10.72 -7.16 11.98
CA LYS A 153 11.95 -7.49 12.66
C LYS A 153 12.94 -6.35 12.47
N LEU A 154 13.33 -5.72 13.55
CA LEU A 154 14.20 -4.55 13.56
C LEU A 154 15.59 -4.92 14.08
N LYS A 155 16.61 -4.14 13.68
CA LYS A 155 17.96 -4.24 14.24
C LYS A 155 18.03 -3.66 15.65
N GLU A 156 17.33 -2.56 15.85
CA GLU A 156 17.29 -1.85 17.13
C GLU A 156 16.05 -2.26 17.93
N SER A 157 16.22 -2.39 19.23
CA SER A 157 15.10 -2.65 20.13
C SER A 157 14.23 -1.40 20.26
N THR A 158 12.92 -1.59 20.35
CA THR A 158 11.96 -0.51 20.58
C THR A 158 10.98 -0.90 21.70
N SER A 159 10.52 0.09 22.44
CA SER A 159 9.53 -0.10 23.50
C SER A 159 8.10 0.11 22.97
N LEU A 160 7.12 -0.41 23.71
CA LEU A 160 5.71 -0.19 23.39
C LEU A 160 5.33 1.30 23.37
N ASN A 161 5.94 2.11 24.26
CA ASN A 161 5.67 3.55 24.30
C ASN A 161 6.21 4.26 23.05
N GLU A 162 7.43 3.96 22.64
CA GLU A 162 8.00 4.50 21.39
C GLU A 162 7.16 4.14 20.17
N ILE A 163 6.67 2.89 20.08
CA ILE A 163 5.77 2.47 19.02
C ILE A 163 4.49 3.30 19.02
N LYS A 164 3.86 3.48 20.20
CA LYS A 164 2.65 4.29 20.31
C LYS A 164 2.90 5.74 19.93
N ASP A 165 3.98 6.32 20.40
CA ASP A 165 4.34 7.72 20.11
C ASP A 165 4.57 7.94 18.62
N LYS A 166 5.27 7.03 17.94
CA LYS A 166 5.44 7.07 16.47
C LYS A 166 4.11 7.00 15.73
N LEU A 167 3.20 6.13 16.16
CA LEU A 167 1.89 5.98 15.52
C LEU A 167 0.99 7.21 15.77
N TYR A 168 0.98 7.78 16.97
CA TYR A 168 0.20 8.98 17.31
C TYR A 168 0.70 10.25 16.63
N ASN A 169 2.00 10.33 16.37
CA ASN A 169 2.63 11.50 15.74
C ASN A 169 2.60 11.46 14.20
N ASN A 170 2.06 10.40 13.60
CA ASN A 170 1.95 10.30 12.15
C ASN A 170 0.56 10.74 11.67
N ASP A 171 0.50 11.83 10.90
CA ASP A 171 -0.75 12.42 10.38
C ASP A 171 -1.55 11.49 9.44
N HIS A 172 -0.93 10.40 8.96
CA HIS A 172 -1.58 9.41 8.10
C HIS A 172 -2.14 8.20 8.88
N ILE A 173 -2.00 8.19 10.21
CA ILE A 173 -2.42 7.08 11.07
C ILE A 173 -3.40 7.57 12.11
N ALA A 174 -4.57 6.97 12.15
CA ALA A 174 -5.55 7.18 13.22
C ALA A 174 -5.59 5.96 14.14
N MET A 175 -5.49 6.19 15.44
CA MET A 175 -5.58 5.14 16.45
C MET A 175 -7.02 4.95 16.92
N THR A 176 -7.41 3.69 17.14
CA THR A 176 -8.76 3.35 17.63
C THR A 176 -8.70 2.16 18.57
N THR A 177 -9.66 2.08 19.48
CA THR A 177 -9.91 0.91 20.34
C THR A 177 -11.04 0.02 19.83
N LYS A 178 -11.63 0.37 18.66
CA LYS A 178 -12.69 -0.44 18.04
C LYS A 178 -12.07 -1.67 17.38
N ASP A 179 -12.71 -2.81 17.56
CA ASP A 179 -12.23 -4.13 17.13
C ASP A 179 -13.01 -4.70 15.93
N LEU A 180 -14.14 -4.10 15.55
CA LEU A 180 -14.93 -4.50 14.38
C LEU A 180 -14.73 -3.54 13.22
N THR A 181 -14.40 -4.06 12.04
CA THR A 181 -14.20 -3.26 10.82
C THR A 181 -15.44 -2.44 10.44
N SER A 182 -16.63 -2.95 10.69
CA SER A 182 -17.89 -2.20 10.48
C SER A 182 -18.01 -0.98 11.39
N THR A 183 -17.61 -1.10 12.65
CA THR A 183 -17.64 0.04 13.60
C THR A 183 -16.53 1.05 13.30
N VAL A 184 -15.34 0.60 12.89
CA VAL A 184 -14.28 1.49 12.43
C VAL A 184 -14.70 2.25 11.17
N PHE A 185 -15.33 1.56 10.22
CA PHE A 185 -15.81 2.18 8.98
C PHE A 185 -16.88 3.25 9.26
N SER A 186 -17.89 2.93 10.10
CA SER A 186 -18.94 3.89 10.46
C SER A 186 -18.38 5.10 11.19
N PHE A 187 -17.47 4.88 12.14
CA PHE A 187 -16.81 5.98 12.86
C PHE A 187 -16.03 6.89 11.90
N SER A 188 -15.21 6.32 11.01
CA SER A 188 -14.44 7.10 10.05
C SER A 188 -15.33 7.91 9.10
N ARG A 189 -16.44 7.33 8.65
CA ARG A 189 -17.42 8.04 7.82
C ARG A 189 -18.07 9.23 8.54
N ASP A 190 -18.37 9.08 9.81
CA ASP A 190 -19.11 10.09 10.58
C ASP A 190 -18.21 11.22 11.09
N HIS A 191 -16.90 10.99 11.14
CA HIS A 191 -15.92 11.94 11.68
C HIS A 191 -14.88 12.43 10.64
N GLY A 192 -15.04 12.09 9.38
CA GLY A 192 -14.23 12.57 8.29
C GLY A 192 -12.98 11.81 8.02
#